data_fa9b251da0e124476df96ba79d598b4f
#
_entry.id   fa9b251da0e124476df96ba79d598b4f
#
_cell.length_a   1.000
_cell.length_b   1.000
_cell.length_c   1.000
_cell.angle_alpha   90.00
_cell.angle_beta   90.00
_cell.angle_gamma   90.00
#
_symmetry.space_group_name_H-M   'P 1'
#
loop_
_entity.id
_entity.type
_entity.pdbx_description
1 polymer ?
#
loop_
_entity_poly.entity_id
_entity_poly.type
_entity_poly.pdbx_seq_one_letter_code
_entity_poly.pdbx_strand_id
1 'polypeptide(L)'
;MFKKYLKKSSFDSLEDFQKNFEIVVPEKFNFAYDVVDEYARTNPSKRAICWVNDKGETHNFTFADLKKASDETASFFQSLGIGRGDKVMMILKRRYEFWFSILALHKIGAIGVPATHLLTPKDLIYRNNAAGIKMIISVSEPEIVHSINEAMSGSPTVEKLVTVGDPTPEGWISFRDGVSNAKPFIAPQGESAPKNNDISLLYFTSGTTANPKMVVHDFTYPLGHIVTAKFWQNVENDGLHFTVSDTGWAKSVWGKLYGQWLAGAAVFVYDYEKFTPDDMLSKISEYGITSFCAPPTIYRFLIREDFSKYDLTKLKWASVAGEPLNPVVYDTFFKQTGLKLREGFGQTETTLQIATFPWMEPKAGSMGVPSPQFDVQLINAENEVCEDGEVGQIVIRTGKKIPVGLFSGYYRDEEKTASCHYDGLYYTGDLSWRDEDGYYWFVGRVDDVIKSSGYRIGPFEVESALMTHHAVIECAVTGAPDEIRGQIVKATIILAPDYRPGSEELAKEIQEHVKTVTAPYKYPRIVEFVTELPKTISGKIRRVEIRERSKDQNIK
;
A
#
# COMPACT_ATOMS: atom_id res chain seq x y z
N MET A 1 0.81 -21.63 10.87
CA MET A 1 1.54 -20.60 11.67
C MET A 1 0.54 -19.62 12.31
N PHE A 2 -0.27 -18.90 11.55
CA PHE A 2 -1.21 -17.88 12.05
C PHE A 2 -2.16 -18.35 13.17
N LYS A 3 -2.53 -19.65 13.18
CA LYS A 3 -3.40 -20.24 14.21
C LYS A 3 -2.90 -20.04 15.65
N LYS A 4 -1.58 -19.89 15.84
CA LYS A 4 -0.97 -19.62 17.14
C LYS A 4 -1.32 -18.22 17.69
N TYR A 5 -1.76 -17.32 16.82
CA TYR A 5 -1.98 -15.90 17.11
C TYR A 5 -3.47 -15.50 17.01
N LEU A 6 -4.35 -16.47 16.92
CA LEU A 6 -5.80 -16.24 16.90
C LEU A 6 -6.48 -17.08 17.98
N LYS A 7 -7.47 -16.51 18.64
CA LYS A 7 -8.33 -17.23 19.60
C LYS A 7 -9.17 -18.29 18.91
N LYS A 8 -9.74 -17.95 17.73
CA LYS A 8 -10.42 -18.83 16.79
C LYS A 8 -9.80 -18.68 15.41
N SER A 9 -9.49 -19.76 14.72
CA SER A 9 -8.73 -19.73 13.47
C SER A 9 -9.47 -20.20 12.22
N SER A 10 -10.72 -20.67 12.36
CA SER A 10 -11.63 -20.99 11.26
C SER A 10 -13.02 -20.44 11.56
N PHE A 11 -13.70 -19.96 10.54
CA PHE A 11 -14.99 -19.31 10.65
C PHE A 11 -15.91 -19.84 9.55
N ASP A 12 -17.18 -20.08 9.89
CA ASP A 12 -18.16 -20.70 9.01
C ASP A 12 -18.98 -19.65 8.22
N SER A 13 -19.00 -18.41 8.69
CA SER A 13 -19.72 -17.30 8.07
C SER A 13 -19.04 -15.96 8.33
N LEU A 14 -19.49 -14.92 7.65
CA LEU A 14 -19.08 -13.54 7.91
C LEU A 14 -19.43 -13.10 9.33
N GLU A 15 -20.63 -13.44 9.81
CA GLU A 15 -21.06 -13.10 11.17
C GLU A 15 -20.18 -13.79 12.22
N ASP A 16 -19.86 -15.07 12.02
CA ASP A 16 -18.95 -15.82 12.89
C ASP A 16 -17.55 -15.18 12.90
N PHE A 17 -17.06 -14.77 11.72
CA PHE A 17 -15.78 -14.08 11.60
C PHE A 17 -15.79 -12.74 12.32
N GLN A 18 -16.79 -11.90 12.08
CA GLN A 18 -16.91 -10.58 12.70
C GLN A 18 -17.03 -10.67 14.24
N LYS A 19 -17.74 -11.67 14.75
CA LYS A 19 -18.00 -11.82 16.18
C LYS A 19 -16.85 -12.47 16.96
N ASN A 20 -16.13 -13.40 16.35
CA ASN A 20 -15.22 -14.30 17.06
C ASN A 20 -13.75 -14.15 16.66
N PHE A 21 -13.43 -13.23 15.72
CA PHE A 21 -12.05 -12.96 15.37
C PHE A 21 -11.36 -12.16 16.49
N GLU A 22 -10.23 -12.67 16.97
CA GLU A 22 -9.44 -11.99 18.00
C GLU A 22 -7.97 -12.36 17.84
N ILE A 23 -7.10 -11.36 17.73
CA ILE A 23 -5.66 -11.54 17.68
C ILE A 23 -5.12 -11.71 19.10
N VAL A 24 -4.36 -12.79 19.31
CA VAL A 24 -3.62 -13.06 20.53
C VAL A 24 -2.18 -12.61 20.33
N VAL A 25 -1.79 -11.53 21.01
CA VAL A 25 -0.42 -10.99 20.96
C VAL A 25 0.41 -11.67 22.06
N PRO A 26 1.49 -12.40 21.71
CA PRO A 26 2.41 -12.93 22.72
C PRO A 26 3.09 -11.81 23.52
N GLU A 27 3.51 -12.11 24.74
CA GLU A 27 4.25 -11.17 25.59
C GLU A 27 5.53 -10.67 24.90
N LYS A 28 6.18 -11.54 24.15
CA LYS A 28 7.32 -11.22 23.30
C LYS A 28 7.03 -11.78 21.91
N PHE A 29 7.05 -10.91 20.92
CA PHE A 29 6.84 -11.28 19.53
C PHE A 29 7.89 -10.61 18.64
N ASN A 30 8.52 -11.42 17.81
CA ASN A 30 9.39 -10.94 16.74
C ASN A 30 9.16 -11.80 15.49
N PHE A 31 8.66 -11.19 14.44
CA PHE A 31 8.28 -11.90 13.22
C PHE A 31 9.42 -12.73 12.62
N ALA A 32 10.66 -12.24 12.67
CA ALA A 32 11.80 -12.97 12.12
C ALA A 32 12.09 -14.26 12.90
N TYR A 33 12.00 -14.23 14.23
CA TYR A 33 12.23 -15.41 15.06
C TYR A 33 11.00 -16.32 15.13
N ASP A 34 9.82 -15.75 15.43
CA ASP A 34 8.63 -16.54 15.77
C ASP A 34 7.90 -17.09 14.54
N VAL A 35 8.18 -16.55 13.35
CA VAL A 35 7.56 -17.01 12.10
C VAL A 35 8.62 -17.60 11.16
N VAL A 36 9.64 -16.83 10.78
CA VAL A 36 10.61 -17.26 9.76
C VAL A 36 11.55 -18.35 10.31
N ASP A 37 12.19 -18.09 11.44
CA ASP A 37 13.10 -19.07 12.05
C ASP A 37 12.34 -20.29 12.56
N GLU A 38 11.09 -20.14 13.01
CA GLU A 38 10.24 -21.26 13.40
C GLU A 38 9.88 -22.15 12.21
N TYR A 39 9.58 -21.57 11.03
CA TYR A 39 9.44 -22.37 9.80
C TYR A 39 10.75 -23.03 9.39
N ALA A 40 11.88 -22.32 9.48
CA ALA A 40 13.19 -22.91 9.18
C ALA A 40 13.50 -24.10 10.08
N ARG A 41 13.03 -24.08 11.33
CA ARG A 41 13.17 -25.18 12.28
C ARG A 41 12.21 -26.34 12.02
N THR A 42 10.91 -26.04 11.70
CA THR A 42 9.84 -27.04 11.63
C THR A 42 9.57 -27.57 10.23
N ASN A 43 9.84 -26.78 9.20
CA ASN A 43 9.67 -27.12 7.78
C ASN A 43 10.70 -26.37 6.93
N PRO A 44 11.99 -26.71 7.05
CA PRO A 44 13.10 -25.94 6.45
C PRO A 44 13.00 -25.80 4.93
N SER A 45 12.49 -26.82 4.24
CA SER A 45 12.35 -26.85 2.78
C SER A 45 11.10 -26.14 2.24
N LYS A 46 10.24 -25.64 3.14
CA LYS A 46 9.04 -24.88 2.71
C LYS A 46 9.46 -23.64 1.95
N ARG A 47 8.90 -23.48 0.73
CA ARG A 47 9.15 -22.30 -0.10
C ARG A 47 8.60 -21.04 0.56
N ALA A 48 9.41 -20.00 0.63
CA ALA A 48 9.06 -18.71 1.18
C ALA A 48 8.96 -17.63 0.09
N ILE A 49 9.91 -17.61 -0.85
CA ILE A 49 9.95 -16.65 -1.95
C ILE A 49 10.22 -17.38 -3.28
N CYS A 50 9.49 -16.99 -4.32
CA CYS A 50 9.84 -17.22 -5.71
C CYS A 50 10.12 -15.85 -6.34
N TRP A 51 11.39 -15.54 -6.57
CA TRP A 51 11.82 -14.28 -7.18
C TRP A 51 12.23 -14.52 -8.63
N VAL A 52 11.76 -13.64 -9.51
CA VAL A 52 12.15 -13.65 -10.91
C VAL A 52 12.36 -12.21 -11.38
N ASN A 53 13.20 -12.02 -12.41
CA ASN A 53 13.37 -10.73 -13.05
C ASN A 53 13.00 -10.77 -14.55
N ASP A 54 13.01 -9.60 -15.17
CA ASP A 54 12.75 -9.43 -16.61
C ASP A 54 13.93 -9.88 -17.51
N LYS A 55 15.05 -10.32 -16.91
CA LYS A 55 16.21 -10.89 -17.59
C LYS A 55 16.19 -12.42 -17.62
N GLY A 56 15.17 -13.05 -17.04
CA GLY A 56 15.01 -14.50 -16.98
C GLY A 56 15.71 -15.19 -15.82
N GLU A 57 16.29 -14.44 -14.87
CA GLU A 57 16.84 -15.03 -13.65
C GLU A 57 15.70 -15.43 -12.70
N THR A 58 15.86 -16.59 -12.06
CA THR A 58 14.89 -17.14 -11.10
C THR A 58 15.58 -17.64 -9.86
N HIS A 59 15.13 -17.21 -8.69
CA HIS A 59 15.60 -17.68 -7.39
C HIS A 59 14.42 -18.14 -6.53
N ASN A 60 14.51 -19.36 -6.01
CA ASN A 60 13.56 -19.88 -5.04
C ASN A 60 14.24 -19.96 -3.68
N PHE A 61 13.70 -19.28 -2.68
CA PHE A 61 14.20 -19.30 -1.32
C PHE A 61 13.23 -20.08 -0.42
N THR A 62 13.78 -21.00 0.34
CA THR A 62 13.09 -21.68 1.44
C THR A 62 13.18 -20.86 2.72
N PHE A 63 12.42 -21.23 3.75
CA PHE A 63 12.58 -20.59 5.06
C PHE A 63 13.93 -20.84 5.69
N ALA A 64 14.58 -22.00 5.40
CA ALA A 64 15.96 -22.23 5.82
C ALA A 64 16.93 -21.24 5.18
N ASP A 65 16.75 -20.96 3.89
CA ASP A 65 17.56 -19.96 3.18
C ASP A 65 17.35 -18.56 3.74
N LEU A 66 16.09 -18.18 4.02
CA LEU A 66 15.78 -16.87 4.62
C LEU A 66 16.36 -16.71 6.01
N LYS A 67 16.29 -17.77 6.85
CA LYS A 67 16.92 -17.73 8.16
C LYS A 67 18.43 -17.51 8.03
N LYS A 68 19.10 -18.31 7.21
CA LYS A 68 20.55 -18.19 6.97
C LYS A 68 20.91 -16.79 6.47
N ALA A 69 20.27 -16.33 5.39
CA ALA A 69 20.57 -15.02 4.80
C ALA A 69 20.28 -13.86 5.76
N SER A 70 19.20 -13.94 6.56
CA SER A 70 18.89 -12.89 7.54
C SER A 70 19.81 -12.92 8.76
N ASP A 71 20.33 -14.07 9.18
CA ASP A 71 21.33 -14.18 10.23
C ASP A 71 22.66 -13.57 9.78
N GLU A 72 23.14 -13.92 8.59
CA GLU A 72 24.36 -13.37 7.98
C GLU A 72 24.25 -11.85 7.80
N THR A 73 23.10 -11.37 7.29
CA THR A 73 22.82 -9.94 7.13
C THR A 73 22.76 -9.21 8.48
N ALA A 74 22.15 -9.82 9.50
CA ALA A 74 22.07 -9.25 10.85
C ALA A 74 23.47 -9.09 11.48
N SER A 75 24.31 -10.11 11.36
CA SER A 75 25.70 -10.06 11.81
C SER A 75 26.50 -8.99 11.06
N PHE A 76 26.31 -8.88 9.75
CA PHE A 76 26.93 -7.84 8.93
C PHE A 76 26.50 -6.44 9.40
N PHE A 77 25.21 -6.19 9.59
CA PHE A 77 24.72 -4.90 10.07
C PHE A 77 25.22 -4.56 11.48
N GLN A 78 25.29 -5.55 12.39
CA GLN A 78 25.90 -5.36 13.71
C GLN A 78 27.39 -4.96 13.60
N SER A 79 28.13 -5.54 12.64
CA SER A 79 29.54 -5.19 12.41
C SER A 79 29.72 -3.75 11.91
N LEU A 80 28.70 -3.16 11.30
CA LEU A 80 28.66 -1.75 10.89
C LEU A 80 28.17 -0.81 12.01
N GLY A 81 27.90 -1.35 13.20
CA GLY A 81 27.42 -0.57 14.34
C GLY A 81 25.92 -0.30 14.33
N ILE A 82 25.12 -1.08 13.57
CA ILE A 82 23.66 -0.99 13.56
C ILE A 82 23.09 -1.88 14.66
N GLY A 83 22.21 -1.32 15.47
CA GLY A 83 21.56 -2.02 16.58
C GLY A 83 20.16 -1.51 16.86
N ARG A 84 19.61 -1.88 18.04
CA ARG A 84 18.25 -1.55 18.44
C ARG A 84 17.97 -0.03 18.38
N GLY A 85 16.91 0.34 17.66
CA GLY A 85 16.46 1.73 17.49
C GLY A 85 17.19 2.53 16.41
N ASP A 86 18.28 2.02 15.81
CA ASP A 86 18.92 2.64 14.64
C ASP A 86 18.02 2.52 13.41
N LYS A 87 18.00 3.55 12.56
CA LYS A 87 17.16 3.60 11.37
C LYS A 87 18.00 3.31 10.13
N VAL A 88 17.52 2.35 9.34
CA VAL A 88 18.14 1.94 8.09
C VAL A 88 17.17 2.17 6.94
N MET A 89 17.53 3.09 6.03
CA MET A 89 16.75 3.32 4.82
C MET A 89 17.07 2.25 3.78
N MET A 90 16.03 1.65 3.21
CA MET A 90 16.14 0.56 2.21
C MET A 90 15.57 1.02 0.87
N ILE A 91 16.45 1.24 -0.12
CA ILE A 91 16.10 1.62 -1.50
C ILE A 91 16.43 0.44 -2.42
N LEU A 92 15.65 -0.63 -2.32
CA LEU A 92 15.98 -1.94 -2.88
C LEU A 92 15.06 -2.40 -4.01
N LYS A 93 14.20 -1.49 -4.55
CA LYS A 93 13.26 -1.83 -5.62
C LYS A 93 12.52 -3.14 -5.28
N ARG A 94 12.72 -4.20 -6.05
CA ARG A 94 12.17 -5.54 -5.79
C ARG A 94 13.24 -6.61 -5.66
N ARG A 95 14.48 -6.20 -5.30
CA ARG A 95 15.60 -7.13 -5.06
C ARG A 95 15.31 -8.02 -3.85
N TYR A 96 15.70 -9.30 -3.91
CA TYR A 96 15.43 -10.24 -2.82
C TYR A 96 16.20 -9.90 -1.53
N GLU A 97 17.26 -9.13 -1.59
CA GLU A 97 18.01 -8.62 -0.44
C GLU A 97 17.15 -7.70 0.47
N PHE A 98 16.02 -7.19 -0.04
CA PHE A 98 15.06 -6.49 0.80
C PHE A 98 14.54 -7.39 1.92
N TRP A 99 14.20 -8.64 1.61
CA TRP A 99 13.69 -9.60 2.61
C TRP A 99 14.76 -10.03 3.60
N PHE A 100 16.00 -10.21 3.15
CA PHE A 100 17.13 -10.49 4.03
C PHE A 100 17.38 -9.34 4.99
N SER A 101 17.36 -8.12 4.48
CA SER A 101 17.61 -6.90 5.25
C SER A 101 16.50 -6.61 6.25
N ILE A 102 15.22 -6.68 5.87
CA ILE A 102 14.11 -6.38 6.79
C ILE A 102 14.04 -7.40 7.93
N LEU A 103 14.27 -8.69 7.65
CA LEU A 103 14.34 -9.72 8.67
C LEU A 103 15.55 -9.53 9.59
N ALA A 104 16.70 -9.17 9.05
CA ALA A 104 17.90 -8.85 9.82
C ALA A 104 17.65 -7.68 10.79
N LEU A 105 17.02 -6.60 10.31
CA LEU A 105 16.66 -5.45 11.13
C LEU A 105 15.70 -5.84 12.26
N HIS A 106 14.72 -6.70 11.98
CA HIS A 106 13.84 -7.23 13.02
C HIS A 106 14.61 -8.04 14.07
N LYS A 107 15.58 -8.88 13.66
CA LYS A 107 16.40 -9.67 14.58
C LYS A 107 17.22 -8.82 15.54
N ILE A 108 17.78 -7.72 15.05
CA ILE A 108 18.62 -6.83 15.87
C ILE A 108 17.88 -5.66 16.52
N GLY A 109 16.56 -5.55 16.30
CA GLY A 109 15.75 -4.48 16.87
C GLY A 109 15.96 -3.11 16.21
N ALA A 110 16.55 -3.07 15.02
CA ALA A 110 16.70 -1.84 14.24
C ALA A 110 15.42 -1.54 13.45
N ILE A 111 15.26 -0.28 13.06
CA ILE A 111 14.07 0.24 12.42
C ILE A 111 14.26 0.23 10.91
N GLY A 112 13.43 -0.54 10.20
CA GLY A 112 13.37 -0.51 8.75
C GLY A 112 12.63 0.72 8.24
N VAL A 113 13.25 1.42 7.29
CA VAL A 113 12.66 2.59 6.61
C VAL A 113 12.63 2.31 5.09
N PRO A 114 11.63 1.55 4.60
CA PRO A 114 11.52 1.29 3.18
C PRO A 114 11.31 2.59 2.40
N ALA A 115 12.01 2.73 1.27
CA ALA A 115 11.95 3.92 0.45
C ALA A 115 12.00 3.56 -1.04
N THR A 116 11.28 4.34 -1.86
CA THR A 116 11.29 4.16 -3.31
C THR A 116 12.60 4.69 -3.92
N HIS A 117 12.99 4.07 -5.01
CA HIS A 117 14.15 4.46 -5.82
C HIS A 117 13.95 5.79 -6.60
N LEU A 118 12.74 6.36 -6.57
CA LEU A 118 12.37 7.58 -7.28
C LEU A 118 12.61 8.86 -6.46
N LEU A 119 13.25 8.76 -5.29
CA LEU A 119 13.54 9.90 -4.44
C LEU A 119 14.62 10.80 -5.05
N THR A 120 14.33 12.10 -5.08
CA THR A 120 15.31 13.12 -5.45
C THR A 120 16.30 13.38 -4.31
N PRO A 121 17.48 14.01 -4.58
CA PRO A 121 18.41 14.40 -3.51
C PRO A 121 17.74 15.24 -2.40
N LYS A 122 16.85 16.14 -2.76
CA LYS A 122 16.07 16.95 -1.80
C LYS A 122 15.19 16.09 -0.90
N ASP A 123 14.51 15.09 -1.48
CA ASP A 123 13.66 14.16 -0.72
C ASP A 123 14.50 13.31 0.24
N LEU A 124 15.67 12.87 -0.20
CA LEU A 124 16.62 12.09 0.61
C LEU A 124 17.13 12.91 1.79
N ILE A 125 17.60 14.14 1.55
CA ILE A 125 18.08 15.05 2.62
C ILE A 125 16.99 15.23 3.69
N TYR A 126 15.76 15.53 3.26
CA TYR A 126 14.66 15.71 4.19
C TYR A 126 14.43 14.44 5.04
N ARG A 127 14.29 13.28 4.39
CA ARG A 127 13.98 12.02 5.07
C ARG A 127 15.10 11.56 5.99
N ASN A 128 16.36 11.69 5.54
CA ASN A 128 17.52 11.34 6.34
C ASN A 128 17.57 12.12 7.64
N ASN A 129 17.36 13.43 7.57
CA ASN A 129 17.40 14.30 8.75
C ASN A 129 16.16 14.12 9.64
N ALA A 130 14.96 14.08 9.06
CA ALA A 130 13.71 13.96 9.81
C ALA A 130 13.65 12.64 10.62
N ALA A 131 14.04 11.54 10.02
CA ALA A 131 14.09 10.25 10.69
C ALA A 131 15.37 10.02 11.52
N GLY A 132 16.47 10.70 11.18
CA GLY A 132 17.80 10.41 11.73
C GLY A 132 18.33 9.08 11.19
N ILE A 133 18.35 8.93 9.86
CA ILE A 133 18.85 7.72 9.19
C ILE A 133 20.34 7.57 9.45
N LYS A 134 20.75 6.38 9.91
CA LYS A 134 22.15 6.04 10.21
C LYS A 134 22.83 5.29 9.07
N MET A 135 22.07 4.45 8.35
CA MET A 135 22.57 3.70 7.21
C MET A 135 21.58 3.73 6.06
N ILE A 136 22.09 3.82 4.83
CA ILE A 136 21.32 3.60 3.62
C ILE A 136 21.82 2.33 2.95
N ILE A 137 20.90 1.41 2.62
CA ILE A 137 21.17 0.27 1.74
C ILE A 137 20.41 0.47 0.43
N SER A 138 21.10 0.42 -0.70
CA SER A 138 20.54 0.72 -2.01
C SER A 138 21.04 -0.23 -3.08
N VAL A 139 20.30 -0.30 -4.18
CA VAL A 139 20.77 -0.92 -5.42
C VAL A 139 21.90 -0.10 -6.05
N SER A 140 22.66 -0.73 -6.97
CA SER A 140 23.87 -0.15 -7.58
C SER A 140 23.60 0.66 -8.85
N GLU A 141 22.34 0.89 -9.24
CA GLU A 141 22.02 1.67 -10.44
C GLU A 141 22.57 3.09 -10.36
N PRO A 142 23.31 3.56 -11.40
CA PRO A 142 24.09 4.80 -11.35
C PRO A 142 23.29 6.04 -10.97
N GLU A 143 22.04 6.16 -11.45
CA GLU A 143 21.17 7.30 -11.20
C GLU A 143 20.73 7.37 -9.72
N ILE A 144 20.47 6.22 -9.12
CA ILE A 144 20.07 6.12 -7.70
C ILE A 144 21.29 6.42 -6.81
N VAL A 145 22.44 5.83 -7.13
CA VAL A 145 23.71 6.09 -6.44
C VAL A 145 24.09 7.56 -6.52
N HIS A 146 23.94 8.18 -7.69
CA HIS A 146 24.20 9.61 -7.88
C HIS A 146 23.31 10.47 -6.98
N SER A 147 22.00 10.22 -6.96
CA SER A 147 21.05 10.94 -6.10
C SER A 147 21.36 10.80 -4.62
N ILE A 148 21.77 9.61 -4.19
CA ILE A 148 22.17 9.37 -2.77
C ILE A 148 23.47 10.13 -2.46
N ASN A 149 24.50 10.02 -3.31
CA ASN A 149 25.79 10.69 -3.09
C ASN A 149 25.62 12.22 -3.03
N GLU A 150 24.79 12.80 -3.89
CA GLU A 150 24.48 14.24 -3.87
C GLU A 150 23.80 14.65 -2.54
N ALA A 151 22.95 13.79 -1.99
CA ALA A 151 22.25 14.04 -0.74
C ALA A 151 23.16 13.98 0.50
N MET A 152 24.36 13.37 0.43
CA MET A 152 25.19 13.13 1.61
C MET A 152 25.67 14.41 2.28
N SER A 153 26.00 15.45 1.51
CA SER A 153 26.43 16.74 2.06
C SER A 153 25.39 17.40 2.98
N GLY A 154 24.09 17.10 2.77
CA GLY A 154 22.98 17.56 3.57
C GLY A 154 22.43 16.53 4.57
N SER A 155 23.08 15.38 4.73
CA SER A 155 22.57 14.23 5.52
C SER A 155 23.57 13.79 6.61
N PRO A 156 23.87 14.63 7.60
CA PRO A 156 24.94 14.40 8.58
C PRO A 156 24.72 13.18 9.49
N THR A 157 23.50 12.62 9.55
CA THR A 157 23.20 11.44 10.37
C THR A 157 23.57 10.13 9.68
N VAL A 158 23.76 10.13 8.34
CA VAL A 158 24.08 8.94 7.57
C VAL A 158 25.57 8.63 7.70
N GLU A 159 25.88 7.52 8.35
CA GLU A 159 27.25 7.08 8.62
C GLU A 159 27.73 6.00 7.64
N LYS A 160 26.81 5.23 7.08
CA LYS A 160 27.12 4.06 6.23
C LYS A 160 26.28 4.03 4.98
N LEU A 161 26.93 3.75 3.86
CA LEU A 161 26.30 3.46 2.57
C LEU A 161 26.63 2.03 2.16
N VAL A 162 25.61 1.22 1.92
CA VAL A 162 25.73 -0.18 1.53
C VAL A 162 25.06 -0.37 0.17
N THR A 163 25.71 -1.07 -0.74
CA THR A 163 25.17 -1.36 -2.07
C THR A 163 24.86 -2.83 -2.30
N VAL A 164 23.73 -3.08 -2.94
CA VAL A 164 23.31 -4.37 -3.49
C VAL A 164 23.51 -4.34 -5.01
N GLY A 165 24.25 -5.32 -5.53
CA GLY A 165 24.60 -5.41 -6.95
C GLY A 165 26.00 -4.90 -7.24
N ASP A 166 26.40 -4.97 -8.49
CA ASP A 166 27.72 -4.60 -9.00
C ASP A 166 27.61 -3.48 -10.05
N PRO A 167 28.64 -2.61 -10.17
CA PRO A 167 29.81 -2.52 -9.31
C PRO A 167 29.50 -1.87 -7.96
N THR A 168 30.32 -2.14 -6.94
CA THR A 168 30.28 -1.37 -5.68
C THR A 168 30.78 0.05 -5.92
N PRO A 169 29.96 1.10 -5.66
CA PRO A 169 30.40 2.48 -5.86
C PRO A 169 31.56 2.86 -4.92
N GLU A 170 32.35 3.85 -5.32
CA GLU A 170 33.43 4.35 -4.47
C GLU A 170 32.89 4.91 -3.15
N GLY A 171 33.52 4.54 -2.03
CA GLY A 171 33.12 4.93 -0.69
C GLY A 171 31.91 4.14 -0.12
N TRP A 172 31.35 3.22 -0.88
CA TRP A 172 30.28 2.33 -0.42
C TRP A 172 30.81 0.97 0.03
N ILE A 173 30.00 0.28 0.79
CA ILE A 173 30.28 -1.08 1.29
C ILE A 173 29.46 -2.08 0.47
N SER A 174 30.12 -3.13 -0.05
CA SER A 174 29.43 -4.21 -0.76
C SER A 174 28.59 -5.04 0.21
N PHE A 175 27.28 -5.15 -0.05
CA PHE A 175 26.38 -6.04 0.70
C PHE A 175 26.85 -7.50 0.58
N ARG A 176 27.12 -7.96 -0.64
CA ARG A 176 27.56 -9.33 -0.91
C ARG A 176 28.82 -9.69 -0.13
N ASP A 177 29.84 -8.84 -0.17
CA ASP A 177 31.11 -9.11 0.50
C ASP A 177 30.95 -9.02 2.01
N GLY A 178 30.16 -8.07 2.50
CA GLY A 178 29.85 -7.93 3.92
C GLY A 178 29.13 -9.15 4.50
N VAL A 179 28.13 -9.66 3.80
CA VAL A 179 27.40 -10.87 4.20
C VAL A 179 28.27 -12.11 4.10
N SER A 180 29.04 -12.27 3.03
CA SER A 180 29.94 -13.44 2.84
C SER A 180 31.04 -13.52 3.89
N ASN A 181 31.48 -12.41 4.45
CA ASN A 181 32.49 -12.32 5.49
C ASN A 181 31.88 -12.18 6.91
N ALA A 182 30.56 -12.27 7.04
CA ALA A 182 29.89 -12.11 8.32
C ALA A 182 30.27 -13.21 9.31
N LYS A 183 30.50 -12.81 10.56
CA LYS A 183 30.69 -13.77 11.66
C LYS A 183 29.35 -14.47 11.96
N PRO A 184 29.37 -15.61 12.68
CA PRO A 184 28.14 -16.22 13.17
C PRO A 184 27.30 -15.21 13.93
N PHE A 185 26.01 -15.13 13.59
CA PHE A 185 25.07 -14.19 14.20
C PHE A 185 24.83 -14.52 15.67
N ILE A 186 24.90 -13.51 16.51
CA ILE A 186 24.56 -13.60 17.94
C ILE A 186 23.34 -12.72 18.18
N ALA A 187 22.21 -13.35 18.50
CA ALA A 187 20.96 -12.65 18.76
C ALA A 187 21.08 -11.77 20.02
N PRO A 188 20.59 -10.52 19.98
CA PRO A 188 20.53 -9.66 21.15
C PRO A 188 19.76 -10.31 22.31
N GLN A 189 20.26 -10.13 23.53
CA GLN A 189 19.71 -10.71 24.75
C GLN A 189 19.38 -9.62 25.79
N GLY A 190 18.50 -9.96 26.74
CA GLY A 190 18.17 -9.09 27.85
C GLY A 190 17.60 -7.74 27.38
N GLU A 191 18.18 -6.66 27.82
CA GLU A 191 17.70 -5.30 27.49
C GLU A 191 17.98 -4.87 26.04
N SER A 192 18.94 -5.50 25.37
CA SER A 192 19.23 -5.24 23.96
C SER A 192 18.29 -5.96 23.01
N ALA A 193 17.51 -6.97 23.48
CA ALA A 193 16.52 -7.66 22.68
C ALA A 193 15.36 -6.72 22.32
N PRO A 194 14.81 -6.82 21.08
CA PRO A 194 13.62 -6.04 20.68
C PRO A 194 12.40 -6.39 21.53
N LYS A 195 11.56 -5.40 21.79
CA LYS A 195 10.30 -5.52 22.55
C LYS A 195 9.11 -5.23 21.66
N ASN A 196 7.92 -5.72 22.00
CA ASN A 196 6.70 -5.53 21.21
C ASN A 196 6.39 -4.06 20.87
N ASN A 197 6.63 -3.16 21.79
CA ASN A 197 6.36 -1.73 21.62
C ASN A 197 7.55 -0.92 21.07
N ASP A 198 8.65 -1.57 20.70
CA ASP A 198 9.71 -0.91 19.95
C ASP A 198 9.23 -0.62 18.52
N ILE A 199 9.76 0.43 17.93
CA ILE A 199 9.51 0.74 16.52
C ILE A 199 10.22 -0.28 15.65
N SER A 200 9.49 -0.96 14.77
CA SER A 200 10.04 -1.91 13.79
C SER A 200 10.11 -1.35 12.39
N LEU A 201 9.13 -0.53 12.02
CA LEU A 201 8.99 0.09 10.69
C LEU A 201 8.64 1.56 10.80
N LEU A 202 9.15 2.35 9.86
CA LEU A 202 8.82 3.73 9.67
C LEU A 202 8.58 4.00 8.18
N TYR A 203 7.37 4.47 7.85
CA TYR A 203 6.99 4.79 6.48
C TYR A 203 6.77 6.28 6.29
N PHE A 204 7.38 6.82 5.24
CA PHE A 204 7.07 8.17 4.79
C PHE A 204 5.84 8.15 3.88
N THR A 205 4.81 8.93 4.21
CA THR A 205 3.60 9.06 3.39
C THR A 205 3.49 10.47 2.82
N SER A 206 2.98 10.57 1.60
CA SER A 206 2.60 11.87 1.03
C SER A 206 1.40 12.43 1.79
N GLY A 207 1.61 13.48 2.58
CA GLY A 207 0.52 14.24 3.20
C GLY A 207 -0.04 15.31 2.25
N THR A 208 -1.13 15.94 2.66
CA THR A 208 -1.66 17.18 2.05
C THR A 208 -0.75 18.40 2.32
N THR A 209 0.20 18.27 3.25
CA THR A 209 1.24 19.26 3.58
C THR A 209 2.49 19.05 2.72
N ALA A 210 3.36 20.06 2.65
CA ALA A 210 4.57 20.05 1.83
C ALA A 210 5.53 18.89 2.13
N ASN A 211 5.60 18.43 3.40
CA ASN A 211 6.52 17.39 3.84
C ASN A 211 5.82 16.06 4.13
N PRO A 212 6.43 14.91 3.78
CA PRO A 212 5.90 13.60 4.11
C PRO A 212 5.81 13.36 5.63
N LYS A 213 4.74 12.70 6.07
CA LYS A 213 4.59 12.25 7.46
C LYS A 213 5.32 10.93 7.68
N MET A 214 5.76 10.66 8.90
CA MET A 214 6.47 9.45 9.28
C MET A 214 5.57 8.55 10.14
N VAL A 215 4.96 7.55 9.53
CA VAL A 215 4.06 6.56 10.17
C VAL A 215 4.88 5.51 10.91
N VAL A 216 4.59 5.28 12.17
CA VAL A 216 5.30 4.34 13.05
C VAL A 216 4.52 3.06 13.24
N HIS A 217 5.16 1.91 13.01
CA HIS A 217 4.64 0.59 13.38
C HIS A 217 5.59 -0.13 14.34
N ASP A 218 5.01 -0.79 15.34
CA ASP A 218 5.72 -1.59 16.32
C ASP A 218 5.95 -3.04 15.88
N PHE A 219 6.58 -3.85 16.74
CA PHE A 219 6.85 -5.26 16.42
C PHE A 219 5.61 -6.14 16.36
N THR A 220 4.43 -5.68 16.83
CA THR A 220 3.18 -6.45 16.75
C THR A 220 2.43 -6.24 15.43
N TYR A 221 2.79 -5.22 14.65
CA TYR A 221 2.16 -4.87 13.37
C TYR A 221 2.01 -6.06 12.39
N PRO A 222 3.00 -6.96 12.26
CA PRO A 222 2.87 -8.12 11.39
C PRO A 222 1.64 -9.00 11.68
N LEU A 223 1.20 -9.10 12.94
CA LEU A 223 0.03 -9.89 13.33
C LEU A 223 -1.27 -9.31 12.78
N GLY A 224 -1.34 -7.99 12.59
CA GLY A 224 -2.47 -7.32 11.94
C GLY A 224 -2.68 -7.74 10.49
N HIS A 225 -1.65 -8.25 9.82
CA HIS A 225 -1.74 -8.74 8.45
C HIS A 225 -2.30 -10.16 8.32
N ILE A 226 -2.66 -10.83 9.41
CA ILE A 226 -3.39 -12.10 9.34
C ILE A 226 -4.72 -11.90 8.61
N VAL A 227 -5.46 -10.83 8.93
CA VAL A 227 -6.72 -10.51 8.22
C VAL A 227 -6.46 -10.20 6.75
N THR A 228 -5.45 -9.39 6.47
CA THR A 228 -5.09 -8.99 5.12
C THR A 228 -4.84 -10.21 4.22
N ALA A 229 -3.97 -11.11 4.64
CA ALA A 229 -3.55 -12.23 3.80
C ALA A 229 -4.54 -13.40 3.86
N LYS A 230 -4.91 -13.86 5.08
CA LYS A 230 -5.70 -15.08 5.21
C LYS A 230 -7.16 -14.88 4.86
N PHE A 231 -7.76 -13.75 5.22
CA PHE A 231 -9.21 -13.57 5.13
C PHE A 231 -9.64 -12.61 4.01
N TRP A 232 -8.77 -11.73 3.51
CA TRP A 232 -9.09 -10.90 2.35
C TRP A 232 -8.39 -11.37 1.07
N GLN A 233 -7.06 -11.48 1.05
CA GLN A 233 -6.34 -12.04 -0.10
C GLN A 233 -6.52 -13.55 -0.22
N ASN A 234 -7.13 -14.16 0.78
CA ASN A 234 -7.50 -15.57 0.85
C ASN A 234 -6.39 -16.53 0.44
N VAL A 235 -5.15 -16.21 0.86
CA VAL A 235 -4.00 -17.03 0.50
C VAL A 235 -4.11 -18.43 1.13
N GLU A 236 -3.78 -19.42 0.33
CA GLU A 236 -3.77 -20.83 0.77
C GLU A 236 -2.39 -21.20 1.34
N ASN A 237 -2.37 -22.14 2.29
CA ASN A 237 -1.12 -22.76 2.70
C ASN A 237 -0.48 -23.45 1.49
N ASP A 238 0.82 -23.26 1.31
CA ASP A 238 1.60 -23.72 0.15
C ASP A 238 1.20 -23.09 -1.21
N GLY A 239 0.29 -22.10 -1.21
CA GLY A 239 -0.02 -21.29 -2.38
C GLY A 239 1.12 -20.34 -2.74
N LEU A 240 1.01 -19.71 -3.91
CA LEU A 240 1.93 -18.69 -4.39
C LEU A 240 1.16 -17.38 -4.60
N HIS A 241 1.44 -16.38 -3.75
CA HIS A 241 0.76 -15.09 -3.77
C HIS A 241 1.59 -14.03 -4.49
N PHE A 242 0.98 -13.30 -5.39
CA PHE A 242 1.61 -12.19 -6.10
C PHE A 242 0.89 -10.86 -5.80
N THR A 243 1.57 -9.93 -5.16
CA THR A 243 1.13 -8.53 -5.03
C THR A 243 2.00 -7.62 -5.88
N VAL A 244 1.38 -6.80 -6.71
CA VAL A 244 2.09 -5.77 -7.50
C VAL A 244 2.32 -4.55 -6.63
N SER A 245 3.55 -4.38 -6.17
CA SER A 245 4.01 -3.23 -5.39
C SER A 245 5.53 -3.18 -5.38
N ASP A 246 6.11 -1.98 -5.36
CA ASP A 246 7.52 -1.73 -5.03
C ASP A 246 7.72 -1.85 -3.52
N THR A 247 8.90 -2.33 -3.09
CA THR A 247 9.20 -2.56 -1.66
C THR A 247 9.31 -1.26 -0.85
N GLY A 248 9.50 -0.13 -1.50
CA GLY A 248 9.51 1.19 -0.85
C GLY A 248 8.15 1.69 -0.36
N TRP A 249 7.06 0.98 -0.68
CA TRP A 249 5.70 1.34 -0.28
C TRP A 249 5.13 0.39 0.76
N ALA A 250 4.31 0.91 1.68
CA ALA A 250 3.64 0.11 2.72
C ALA A 250 2.81 -1.04 2.14
N LYS A 251 2.24 -0.89 0.94
CA LYS A 251 1.51 -1.97 0.26
C LYS A 251 2.35 -3.24 0.05
N SER A 252 3.68 -3.14 0.01
CA SER A 252 4.54 -4.31 -0.14
C SER A 252 4.42 -5.26 1.05
N VAL A 253 4.36 -4.76 2.27
CA VAL A 253 4.23 -5.59 3.47
C VAL A 253 2.83 -6.18 3.63
N TRP A 254 1.82 -5.58 2.97
CA TRP A 254 0.47 -6.16 2.91
C TRP A 254 0.38 -7.43 2.08
N GLY A 255 1.25 -7.59 1.08
CA GLY A 255 1.14 -8.68 0.13
C GLY A 255 2.43 -9.44 -0.17
N LYS A 256 3.56 -9.08 0.43
CA LYS A 256 4.85 -9.71 0.09
C LYS A 256 5.70 -10.10 1.29
N LEU A 257 5.13 -10.13 2.51
CA LEU A 257 5.94 -10.38 3.70
C LEU A 257 5.14 -11.06 4.81
N TYR A 258 4.46 -10.29 5.64
CA TYR A 258 3.99 -10.73 6.95
C TYR A 258 2.84 -11.74 6.88
N GLY A 259 1.70 -11.30 6.38
CA GLY A 259 0.49 -12.10 6.41
C GLY A 259 0.58 -13.36 5.57
N GLN A 260 1.26 -13.30 4.41
CA GLN A 260 1.44 -14.44 3.52
C GLN A 260 2.20 -15.57 4.20
N TRP A 261 3.32 -15.24 4.86
CA TRP A 261 4.09 -16.24 5.59
C TRP A 261 3.38 -16.72 6.86
N LEU A 262 2.68 -15.85 7.57
CA LEU A 262 1.80 -16.27 8.67
C LEU A 262 0.75 -17.28 8.20
N ALA A 263 0.14 -17.06 7.03
CA ALA A 263 -0.84 -17.96 6.43
C ALA A 263 -0.23 -19.22 5.80
N GLY A 264 1.11 -19.26 5.61
CA GLY A 264 1.85 -20.37 5.06
C GLY A 264 1.98 -20.40 3.54
N ALA A 265 1.68 -19.28 2.87
CA ALA A 265 1.89 -19.12 1.43
C ALA A 265 3.32 -18.64 1.15
N ALA A 266 3.84 -18.95 -0.04
CA ALA A 266 5.01 -18.31 -0.57
C ALA A 266 4.63 -16.98 -1.25
N VAL A 267 5.57 -16.04 -1.31
CA VAL A 267 5.40 -14.80 -2.06
C VAL A 267 6.11 -14.89 -3.41
N PHE A 268 5.41 -14.47 -4.45
CA PHE A 268 6.00 -14.28 -5.77
C PHE A 268 6.46 -12.84 -5.92
N VAL A 269 7.69 -12.66 -6.36
CA VAL A 269 8.31 -11.35 -6.58
C VAL A 269 8.76 -11.27 -8.02
N TYR A 270 8.17 -10.35 -8.77
CA TYR A 270 8.60 -10.04 -10.12
C TYR A 270 9.34 -8.70 -10.12
N ASP A 271 10.64 -8.75 -10.41
CA ASP A 271 11.54 -7.61 -10.48
C ASP A 271 11.75 -7.20 -11.95
N TYR A 272 10.98 -6.22 -12.39
CA TYR A 272 10.96 -5.69 -13.75
C TYR A 272 11.34 -4.22 -13.76
N GLU A 273 11.97 -3.77 -14.83
CA GLU A 273 12.26 -2.34 -15.04
C GLU A 273 11.06 -1.61 -15.64
N LYS A 274 10.35 -2.23 -16.58
CA LYS A 274 9.18 -1.65 -17.24
C LYS A 274 7.98 -2.58 -17.11
N PHE A 275 6.87 -2.02 -16.65
CA PHE A 275 5.59 -2.74 -16.62
C PHE A 275 5.03 -2.94 -18.03
N THR A 276 4.67 -4.18 -18.39
CA THR A 276 3.84 -4.52 -19.53
C THR A 276 2.74 -5.49 -19.09
N PRO A 277 1.48 -5.28 -19.54
CA PRO A 277 0.36 -6.15 -19.13
C PRO A 277 0.54 -7.60 -19.59
N ASP A 278 0.98 -7.80 -20.84
CA ASP A 278 1.23 -9.12 -21.45
C ASP A 278 2.24 -9.93 -20.61
N ASP A 279 3.37 -9.34 -20.28
CA ASP A 279 4.41 -10.00 -19.50
C ASP A 279 3.92 -10.31 -18.06
N MET A 280 3.15 -9.40 -17.45
CA MET A 280 2.56 -9.64 -16.14
C MET A 280 1.62 -10.86 -16.16
N LEU A 281 0.74 -10.98 -17.15
CA LEU A 281 -0.16 -12.12 -17.32
C LEU A 281 0.61 -13.40 -17.64
N SER A 282 1.67 -13.30 -18.44
CA SER A 282 2.57 -14.42 -18.73
C SER A 282 3.20 -14.96 -17.45
N LYS A 283 3.67 -14.10 -16.54
CA LYS A 283 4.24 -14.51 -15.26
C LYS A 283 3.20 -15.14 -14.32
N ILE A 284 1.97 -14.63 -14.30
CA ILE A 284 0.87 -15.24 -13.53
C ILE A 284 0.60 -16.67 -14.00
N SER A 285 0.57 -16.88 -15.32
CA SER A 285 0.38 -18.19 -15.96
C SER A 285 1.57 -19.11 -15.71
N GLU A 286 2.79 -18.68 -16.08
CA GLU A 286 4.03 -19.46 -16.05
C GLU A 286 4.35 -20.03 -14.66
N TYR A 287 4.20 -19.20 -13.63
CA TYR A 287 4.54 -19.59 -12.25
C TYR A 287 3.36 -20.16 -11.46
N GLY A 288 2.17 -20.23 -12.06
CA GLY A 288 0.98 -20.79 -11.42
C GLY A 288 0.57 -20.03 -10.17
N ILE A 289 0.46 -18.72 -10.30
CA ILE A 289 0.02 -17.84 -9.19
C ILE A 289 -1.37 -18.26 -8.72
N THR A 290 -1.54 -18.47 -7.40
CA THR A 290 -2.82 -18.92 -6.83
C THR A 290 -3.70 -17.77 -6.35
N SER A 291 -3.09 -16.66 -5.94
CA SER A 291 -3.80 -15.44 -5.56
C SER A 291 -3.04 -14.20 -6.00
N PHE A 292 -3.76 -13.20 -6.51
CA PHE A 292 -3.19 -11.99 -7.10
C PHE A 292 -3.78 -10.74 -6.48
N CYS A 293 -2.94 -9.75 -6.17
CA CYS A 293 -3.34 -8.45 -5.66
C CYS A 293 -2.63 -7.33 -6.42
N ALA A 294 -3.39 -6.39 -6.96
CA ALA A 294 -2.85 -5.24 -7.65
C ALA A 294 -3.68 -3.97 -7.39
N PRO A 295 -3.17 -2.76 -7.64
CA PRO A 295 -4.00 -1.56 -7.64
C PRO A 295 -4.93 -1.53 -8.87
N PRO A 296 -6.05 -0.78 -8.81
CA PRO A 296 -6.97 -0.60 -9.94
C PRO A 296 -6.27 -0.18 -11.23
N THR A 297 -5.25 0.67 -11.14
CA THR A 297 -4.44 1.09 -12.29
C THR A 297 -3.85 -0.10 -13.05
N ILE A 298 -3.32 -1.10 -12.38
CA ILE A 298 -2.78 -2.30 -13.04
C ILE A 298 -3.91 -3.09 -13.71
N TYR A 299 -5.03 -3.31 -13.02
CA TYR A 299 -6.18 -4.02 -13.61
C TYR A 299 -6.71 -3.30 -14.86
N ARG A 300 -6.73 -1.95 -14.90
CA ARG A 300 -7.11 -1.17 -16.09
C ARG A 300 -6.24 -1.47 -17.32
N PHE A 301 -4.98 -1.80 -17.12
CA PHE A 301 -4.11 -2.24 -18.21
C PHE A 301 -4.35 -3.71 -18.55
N LEU A 302 -4.45 -4.59 -17.55
CA LEU A 302 -4.63 -6.02 -17.78
C LEU A 302 -5.91 -6.33 -18.56
N ILE A 303 -7.05 -5.69 -18.25
CA ILE A 303 -8.33 -5.93 -18.93
C ILE A 303 -8.36 -5.58 -20.42
N ARG A 304 -7.30 -4.91 -20.92
CA ARG A 304 -7.14 -4.62 -22.36
C ARG A 304 -6.48 -5.76 -23.14
N GLU A 305 -5.90 -6.71 -22.41
CA GLU A 305 -5.28 -7.90 -22.99
C GLU A 305 -6.33 -9.01 -23.23
N ASP A 306 -5.99 -9.91 -24.13
CA ASP A 306 -6.77 -11.12 -24.39
C ASP A 306 -6.37 -12.22 -23.40
N PHE A 307 -7.14 -12.42 -22.36
CA PHE A 307 -6.87 -13.40 -21.30
C PHE A 307 -6.88 -14.85 -21.78
N SER A 308 -7.51 -15.14 -22.94
CA SER A 308 -7.53 -16.50 -23.50
C SER A 308 -6.16 -17.02 -23.90
N LYS A 309 -5.18 -16.15 -24.02
CA LYS A 309 -3.78 -16.50 -24.34
C LYS A 309 -3.00 -17.08 -23.16
N TYR A 310 -3.54 -16.98 -21.93
CA TYR A 310 -2.82 -17.33 -20.70
C TYR A 310 -3.56 -18.44 -19.95
N ASP A 311 -2.82 -19.41 -19.41
CA ASP A 311 -3.39 -20.41 -18.51
C ASP A 311 -3.50 -19.83 -17.09
N LEU A 312 -4.69 -19.35 -16.75
CA LEU A 312 -5.00 -18.79 -15.43
C LEU A 312 -5.74 -19.79 -14.52
N THR A 313 -5.77 -21.07 -14.84
CA THR A 313 -6.52 -22.10 -14.07
C THR A 313 -6.05 -22.27 -12.63
N LYS A 314 -4.82 -21.87 -12.32
CA LYS A 314 -4.28 -21.85 -10.95
C LYS A 314 -4.68 -20.63 -10.16
N LEU A 315 -5.04 -19.53 -10.83
CA LEU A 315 -5.47 -18.30 -10.17
C LEU A 315 -6.89 -18.47 -9.60
N LYS A 316 -7.00 -18.54 -8.29
CA LYS A 316 -8.28 -18.78 -7.60
C LYS A 316 -8.86 -17.51 -6.98
N TRP A 317 -8.04 -16.50 -6.77
CA TRP A 317 -8.42 -15.32 -6.00
C TRP A 317 -7.75 -14.06 -6.53
N ALA A 318 -8.56 -13.01 -6.72
CA ALA A 318 -8.10 -11.71 -7.17
C ALA A 318 -8.59 -10.63 -6.19
N SER A 319 -7.67 -9.78 -5.73
CA SER A 319 -7.95 -8.68 -4.81
C SER A 319 -7.37 -7.36 -5.32
N VAL A 320 -7.98 -6.27 -4.90
CA VAL A 320 -7.65 -4.92 -5.37
C VAL A 320 -7.65 -3.93 -4.22
N ALA A 321 -6.63 -3.09 -4.12
CA ALA A 321 -6.52 -2.05 -3.11
C ALA A 321 -5.56 -0.94 -3.52
N GLY A 322 -5.67 0.21 -2.85
CA GLY A 322 -4.77 1.37 -2.98
C GLY A 322 -5.41 2.57 -3.65
N GLU A 323 -6.42 2.34 -4.47
CA GLU A 323 -7.30 3.33 -5.10
C GLU A 323 -8.71 2.74 -5.13
N PRO A 324 -9.76 3.55 -5.24
CA PRO A 324 -11.12 3.03 -5.46
C PRO A 324 -11.24 2.30 -6.80
N LEU A 325 -11.97 1.18 -6.82
CA LEU A 325 -12.17 0.37 -8.01
C LEU A 325 -13.34 0.90 -8.85
N ASN A 326 -13.07 1.18 -10.13
CA ASN A 326 -14.14 1.50 -11.07
C ASN A 326 -14.94 0.23 -11.42
N PRO A 327 -16.29 0.27 -11.37
CA PRO A 327 -17.15 -0.87 -11.72
C PRO A 327 -16.89 -1.47 -13.10
N VAL A 328 -16.54 -0.65 -14.10
CA VAL A 328 -16.22 -1.13 -15.46
C VAL A 328 -15.01 -2.08 -15.46
N VAL A 329 -14.02 -1.80 -14.60
CA VAL A 329 -12.84 -2.66 -14.47
C VAL A 329 -13.23 -4.00 -13.85
N TYR A 330 -14.08 -3.97 -12.82
CA TYR A 330 -14.62 -5.17 -12.19
C TYR A 330 -15.37 -6.04 -13.20
N ASP A 331 -16.36 -5.47 -13.90
CA ASP A 331 -17.23 -6.19 -14.83
C ASP A 331 -16.42 -6.81 -15.99
N THR A 332 -15.47 -6.03 -16.54
CA THR A 332 -14.63 -6.50 -17.64
C THR A 332 -13.71 -7.64 -17.21
N PHE A 333 -13.07 -7.52 -16.05
CA PHE A 333 -12.22 -8.57 -15.51
C PHE A 333 -13.01 -9.85 -15.20
N PHE A 334 -14.17 -9.71 -14.55
CA PHE A 334 -15.07 -10.83 -14.28
C PHE A 334 -15.53 -11.54 -15.55
N LYS A 335 -15.95 -10.77 -16.56
CA LYS A 335 -16.37 -11.32 -17.85
C LYS A 335 -15.27 -12.14 -18.54
N GLN A 336 -14.01 -11.69 -18.45
CA GLN A 336 -12.89 -12.35 -19.12
C GLN A 336 -12.34 -13.55 -18.34
N THR A 337 -12.41 -13.52 -17.01
CA THR A 337 -11.73 -14.52 -16.16
C THR A 337 -12.67 -15.39 -15.35
N GLY A 338 -13.91 -14.96 -15.13
CA GLY A 338 -14.83 -15.58 -14.17
C GLY A 338 -14.46 -15.30 -12.69
N LEU A 339 -13.37 -14.57 -12.44
CA LEU A 339 -12.90 -14.23 -11.11
C LEU A 339 -13.45 -12.88 -10.63
N LYS A 340 -13.94 -12.85 -9.40
CA LYS A 340 -14.44 -11.63 -8.76
C LYS A 340 -13.28 -10.84 -8.16
N LEU A 341 -13.20 -9.54 -8.45
CA LEU A 341 -12.28 -8.63 -7.77
C LEU A 341 -12.83 -8.29 -6.38
N ARG A 342 -12.00 -8.50 -5.35
CA ARG A 342 -12.36 -8.22 -3.97
C ARG A 342 -11.61 -7.01 -3.47
N GLU A 343 -12.35 -5.93 -3.26
CA GLU A 343 -11.78 -4.67 -2.82
C GLU A 343 -11.38 -4.72 -1.35
N GLY A 344 -10.29 -4.04 -1.00
CA GLY A 344 -9.83 -3.85 0.36
C GLY A 344 -9.32 -2.44 0.56
N PHE A 345 -9.74 -1.82 1.66
CA PHE A 345 -9.41 -0.47 2.06
C PHE A 345 -8.58 -0.45 3.34
N GLY A 346 -7.62 0.45 3.37
CA GLY A 346 -6.80 0.78 4.52
C GLY A 346 -5.78 1.84 4.16
N GLN A 347 -4.95 2.19 5.10
CA GLN A 347 -3.97 3.27 4.97
C GLN A 347 -2.57 2.76 5.32
N THR A 348 -1.56 3.62 5.15
CA THR A 348 -0.22 3.32 5.71
C THR A 348 -0.27 3.25 7.24
N GLU A 349 -1.13 4.04 7.85
CA GLU A 349 -1.39 4.10 9.28
C GLU A 349 -2.08 2.86 9.85
N THR A 350 -2.64 2.00 8.98
CA THR A 350 -3.40 0.81 9.41
C THR A 350 -3.01 -0.42 8.62
N THR A 351 -3.50 -1.58 9.04
CA THR A 351 -3.70 -2.72 8.16
C THR A 351 -5.10 -2.62 7.52
N LEU A 352 -5.68 -3.73 7.07
CA LEU A 352 -6.97 -3.80 6.40
C LEU A 352 -8.12 -3.34 7.30
N GLN A 353 -8.78 -2.23 6.94
CA GLN A 353 -9.91 -1.67 7.70
C GLN A 353 -11.26 -2.19 7.23
N ILE A 354 -11.48 -2.19 5.92
CA ILE A 354 -12.73 -2.57 5.26
C ILE A 354 -12.37 -3.45 4.07
N ALA A 355 -13.12 -4.53 3.85
CA ALA A 355 -12.86 -5.40 2.71
C ALA A 355 -14.05 -6.27 2.32
N THR A 356 -13.96 -6.85 1.11
CA THR A 356 -14.85 -7.91 0.66
C THR A 356 -14.25 -9.27 1.04
N PHE A 357 -14.81 -9.89 2.07
CA PHE A 357 -14.34 -11.16 2.62
C PHE A 357 -14.88 -12.39 1.85
N PRO A 358 -14.35 -13.62 2.08
CA PRO A 358 -14.73 -14.81 1.30
C PRO A 358 -16.23 -15.17 1.35
N TRP A 359 -16.89 -14.88 2.45
CA TRP A 359 -18.33 -15.18 2.67
C TRP A 359 -19.28 -14.16 2.04
N MET A 360 -18.75 -13.20 1.28
CA MET A 360 -19.52 -12.08 0.73
C MET A 360 -19.56 -12.13 -0.79
N GLU A 361 -20.66 -11.64 -1.35
CA GLU A 361 -20.72 -11.28 -2.75
C GLU A 361 -20.17 -9.85 -2.96
N PRO A 362 -19.14 -9.64 -3.80
CA PRO A 362 -18.65 -8.29 -4.07
C PRO A 362 -19.72 -7.41 -4.73
N LYS A 363 -19.85 -6.17 -4.26
CA LYS A 363 -20.58 -5.12 -4.97
C LYS A 363 -19.53 -4.24 -5.68
N ALA A 364 -19.60 -4.14 -7.00
CA ALA A 364 -18.62 -3.41 -7.80
C ALA A 364 -18.52 -1.94 -7.37
N GLY A 365 -17.34 -1.47 -6.97
CA GLY A 365 -17.08 -0.12 -6.46
C GLY A 365 -17.30 0.06 -4.95
N SER A 366 -17.75 -0.98 -4.24
CA SER A 366 -17.79 -0.98 -2.77
C SER A 366 -16.52 -1.55 -2.17
N MET A 367 -16.05 -0.92 -1.11
CA MET A 367 -14.92 -1.41 -0.32
C MET A 367 -15.23 -2.71 0.46
N GLY A 368 -16.51 -3.09 0.61
CA GLY A 368 -16.95 -4.21 1.43
C GLY A 368 -17.43 -3.79 2.82
N VAL A 369 -17.16 -4.60 3.84
CA VAL A 369 -17.59 -4.38 5.23
C VAL A 369 -16.38 -4.24 6.17
N PRO A 370 -16.56 -3.68 7.38
CA PRO A 370 -15.51 -3.54 8.36
C PRO A 370 -14.80 -4.85 8.70
N SER A 371 -13.48 -4.79 8.77
CA SER A 371 -12.64 -5.86 9.30
C SER A 371 -12.90 -6.01 10.82
N PRO A 372 -13.06 -7.22 11.34
CA PRO A 372 -13.28 -7.42 12.77
C PRO A 372 -12.07 -7.04 13.64
N GLN A 373 -10.94 -6.75 13.02
CA GLN A 373 -9.74 -6.30 13.72
C GLN A 373 -9.89 -4.89 14.28
N PHE A 374 -10.76 -4.07 13.65
CA PHE A 374 -10.99 -2.68 14.02
C PHE A 374 -12.48 -2.43 14.27
N ASP A 375 -12.77 -1.64 15.29
CA ASP A 375 -14.12 -1.09 15.52
C ASP A 375 -14.28 0.16 14.64
N VAL A 376 -14.70 -0.08 13.38
CA VAL A 376 -14.88 0.95 12.35
C VAL A 376 -16.26 1.54 12.42
N GLN A 377 -16.36 2.88 12.44
CA GLN A 377 -17.61 3.62 12.43
C GLN A 377 -17.58 4.76 11.41
N LEU A 378 -18.75 5.27 11.05
CA LEU A 378 -18.91 6.50 10.30
C LEU A 378 -19.44 7.58 11.24
N ILE A 379 -18.78 8.73 11.26
CA ILE A 379 -19.13 9.87 12.11
C ILE A 379 -19.43 11.07 11.19
N ASN A 380 -20.59 11.69 11.37
CA ASN A 380 -21.01 12.88 10.62
C ASN A 380 -20.32 14.16 11.15
N ALA A 381 -20.70 15.31 10.57
CA ALA A 381 -20.11 16.60 10.94
C ALA A 381 -20.52 17.08 12.35
N GLU A 382 -21.57 16.54 12.90
CA GLU A 382 -22.13 16.78 14.23
C GLU A 382 -21.52 15.88 15.30
N ASN A 383 -20.53 15.03 14.93
CA ASN A 383 -19.90 13.98 15.75
C ASN A 383 -20.86 12.85 16.19
N GLU A 384 -21.90 12.59 15.40
CA GLU A 384 -22.83 11.49 15.63
C GLU A 384 -22.52 10.33 14.72
N VAL A 385 -22.92 9.12 15.13
CA VAL A 385 -22.80 7.92 14.29
C VAL A 385 -23.80 8.00 13.15
N CYS A 386 -23.31 7.84 11.92
CA CYS A 386 -24.16 7.94 10.72
C CYS A 386 -25.20 6.83 10.61
N GLU A 387 -26.37 7.19 10.12
CA GLU A 387 -27.40 6.28 9.62
C GLU A 387 -26.97 5.66 8.27
N ASP A 388 -27.67 4.62 7.79
CA ASP A 388 -27.44 4.05 6.45
C ASP A 388 -27.80 5.09 5.38
N GLY A 389 -26.93 5.21 4.36
CA GLY A 389 -27.03 6.23 3.32
C GLY A 389 -26.43 7.59 3.68
N GLU A 390 -26.11 7.85 4.94
CA GLU A 390 -25.48 9.08 5.39
C GLU A 390 -23.97 9.05 5.16
N VAL A 391 -23.41 10.16 4.66
CA VAL A 391 -21.97 10.31 4.45
C VAL A 391 -21.28 10.76 5.74
N GLY A 392 -20.34 9.98 6.21
CA GLY A 392 -19.49 10.29 7.36
C GLY A 392 -18.02 10.03 7.15
N GLN A 393 -17.22 10.50 8.09
CA GLN A 393 -15.80 10.17 8.14
C GLN A 393 -15.60 8.78 8.74
N ILE A 394 -14.76 7.98 8.09
CA ILE A 394 -14.35 6.69 8.64
C ILE A 394 -13.47 6.94 9.87
N VAL A 395 -13.88 6.41 11.01
CA VAL A 395 -13.11 6.43 12.24
C VAL A 395 -12.90 5.02 12.78
N ILE A 396 -11.82 4.83 13.52
CA ILE A 396 -11.55 3.59 14.25
C ILE A 396 -11.64 3.91 15.74
N ARG A 397 -12.51 3.21 16.45
CA ARG A 397 -12.58 3.32 17.90
C ARG A 397 -11.38 2.59 18.52
N THR A 398 -10.57 3.30 19.28
CA THR A 398 -9.35 2.77 19.88
C THR A 398 -9.51 2.50 21.39
N GLY A 399 -10.47 3.18 22.02
CA GLY A 399 -10.70 3.01 23.45
C GLY A 399 -9.42 3.30 24.28
N LYS A 400 -9.10 2.35 25.19
CA LYS A 400 -7.93 2.46 26.09
C LYS A 400 -6.66 1.83 25.51
N LYS A 401 -6.75 1.07 24.42
CA LYS A 401 -5.62 0.36 23.80
C LYS A 401 -5.67 0.48 22.30
N ILE A 402 -4.54 0.85 21.70
CA ILE A 402 -4.39 0.88 20.24
C ILE A 402 -4.54 -0.54 19.70
N PRO A 403 -5.46 -0.79 18.74
CA PRO A 403 -5.62 -2.10 18.11
C PRO A 403 -4.35 -2.51 17.35
N VAL A 404 -4.06 -3.82 17.34
CA VAL A 404 -2.97 -4.37 16.53
C VAL A 404 -3.16 -4.01 15.06
N GLY A 405 -2.12 -3.51 14.41
CA GLY A 405 -2.18 -3.09 13.01
C GLY A 405 -2.58 -1.62 12.80
N LEU A 406 -2.98 -0.90 13.84
CA LEU A 406 -3.05 0.55 13.82
C LEU A 406 -1.68 1.12 14.23
N PHE A 407 -1.25 2.20 13.57
CA PHE A 407 0.03 2.84 13.84
C PHE A 407 0.13 3.38 15.27
N SER A 408 1.37 3.50 15.77
CA SER A 408 1.63 4.04 17.12
C SER A 408 1.66 5.58 17.16
N GLY A 409 1.47 6.23 16.02
CA GLY A 409 1.51 7.68 15.86
C GLY A 409 2.48 8.11 14.76
N TYR A 410 2.63 9.41 14.56
CA TYR A 410 3.62 9.99 13.66
C TYR A 410 4.94 10.25 14.42
N TYR A 411 6.04 9.78 13.86
CA TYR A 411 7.36 9.89 14.47
C TYR A 411 7.78 11.35 14.65
N ARG A 412 8.08 11.74 15.89
CA ARG A 412 8.48 13.12 16.27
C ARG A 412 7.44 14.19 15.87
N ASP A 413 6.16 13.83 15.82
CA ASP A 413 5.08 14.74 15.46
C ASP A 413 3.82 14.42 16.29
N GLU A 414 3.92 14.77 17.58
CA GLU A 414 2.84 14.52 18.56
C GLU A 414 1.61 15.38 18.26
N GLU A 415 1.80 16.61 17.79
CA GLU A 415 0.72 17.51 17.40
C GLU A 415 -0.10 16.90 16.26
N LYS A 416 0.59 16.39 15.24
CA LYS A 416 -0.08 15.73 14.11
C LYS A 416 -0.78 14.44 14.54
N THR A 417 -0.17 13.68 15.44
CA THR A 417 -0.81 12.48 16.01
C THR A 417 -2.08 12.86 16.74
N ALA A 418 -2.02 13.86 17.64
CA ALA A 418 -3.18 14.35 18.37
C ALA A 418 -4.27 14.95 17.47
N SER A 419 -3.91 15.52 16.32
CA SER A 419 -4.88 16.09 15.36
C SER A 419 -5.76 15.04 14.65
N CYS A 420 -5.36 13.78 14.66
CA CYS A 420 -6.13 12.69 14.05
C CYS A 420 -6.46 11.54 15.01
N HIS A 421 -5.96 11.59 16.24
CA HIS A 421 -6.22 10.56 17.24
C HIS A 421 -6.59 11.23 18.58
N TYR A 422 -7.88 11.46 18.78
CA TYR A 422 -8.42 12.12 19.96
C TYR A 422 -9.79 11.52 20.33
N ASP A 423 -10.26 11.75 21.55
CA ASP A 423 -11.53 11.25 22.10
C ASP A 423 -11.73 9.73 21.98
N GLY A 424 -10.61 8.97 21.98
CA GLY A 424 -10.66 7.51 21.82
C GLY A 424 -10.97 7.04 20.40
N LEU A 425 -10.84 7.95 19.41
CA LEU A 425 -11.06 7.69 17.99
C LEU A 425 -9.82 8.04 17.18
N TYR A 426 -9.51 7.22 16.19
CA TYR A 426 -8.61 7.57 15.10
C TYR A 426 -9.41 8.00 13.89
N TYR A 427 -9.21 9.22 13.44
CA TYR A 427 -9.86 9.84 12.29
C TYR A 427 -9.02 9.62 11.04
N THR A 428 -9.52 8.83 10.10
CA THR A 428 -8.76 8.45 8.89
C THR A 428 -8.59 9.59 7.89
N GLY A 429 -9.49 10.59 7.92
CA GLY A 429 -9.59 11.65 6.93
C GLY A 429 -10.25 11.18 5.62
N ASP A 430 -10.78 9.98 5.57
CA ASP A 430 -11.52 9.43 4.43
C ASP A 430 -13.03 9.42 4.73
N LEU A 431 -13.83 9.77 3.72
CA LEU A 431 -15.29 9.78 3.80
C LEU A 431 -15.89 8.57 3.08
N SER A 432 -16.94 8.04 3.68
CA SER A 432 -17.72 6.91 3.16
C SER A 432 -19.19 7.04 3.55
N TRP A 433 -20.05 6.28 2.89
CA TRP A 433 -21.39 5.99 3.35
C TRP A 433 -21.60 4.47 3.37
N ARG A 434 -22.59 4.00 4.12
CA ARG A 434 -22.92 2.58 4.26
C ARG A 434 -24.30 2.32 3.67
N ASP A 435 -24.43 1.25 2.88
CA ASP A 435 -25.74 0.83 2.36
C ASP A 435 -26.50 -0.07 3.36
N GLU A 436 -27.77 -0.39 3.04
CA GLU A 436 -28.65 -1.22 3.87
C GLU A 436 -28.12 -2.65 4.12
N ASP A 437 -27.26 -3.16 3.23
CA ASP A 437 -26.60 -4.46 3.38
C ASP A 437 -25.27 -4.37 4.17
N GLY A 438 -24.92 -3.18 4.66
CA GLY A 438 -23.72 -2.91 5.45
C GLY A 438 -22.44 -2.71 4.65
N TYR A 439 -22.51 -2.57 3.33
CA TYR A 439 -21.35 -2.29 2.49
C TYR A 439 -20.98 -0.82 2.53
N TYR A 440 -19.67 -0.54 2.59
CA TYR A 440 -19.11 0.79 2.63
C TYR A 440 -18.69 1.26 1.23
N TRP A 441 -19.03 2.50 0.91
CA TRP A 441 -18.80 3.13 -0.39
C TRP A 441 -17.92 4.36 -0.22
N PHE A 442 -16.75 4.36 -0.85
CA PHE A 442 -15.80 5.47 -0.76
C PHE A 442 -16.33 6.72 -1.46
N VAL A 443 -16.24 7.86 -0.77
CA VAL A 443 -16.66 9.17 -1.30
C VAL A 443 -15.46 10.02 -1.71
N GLY A 444 -14.46 10.10 -0.85
CA GLY A 444 -13.26 10.91 -1.06
C GLY A 444 -12.54 11.23 0.22
N ARG A 445 -11.52 12.06 0.12
CA ARG A 445 -10.87 12.66 1.28
C ARG A 445 -11.70 13.83 1.80
N VAL A 446 -11.66 14.07 3.11
CA VAL A 446 -12.32 15.23 3.76
C VAL A 446 -11.89 16.56 3.11
N ASP A 447 -10.60 16.66 2.74
CA ASP A 447 -10.00 17.84 2.12
C ASP A 447 -10.19 17.92 0.59
N ASP A 448 -10.67 16.87 -0.05
CA ASP A 448 -10.93 16.82 -1.51
C ASP A 448 -12.42 16.98 -1.88
N VAL A 449 -13.34 16.87 -0.89
CA VAL A 449 -14.79 17.00 -1.15
C VAL A 449 -15.14 18.39 -1.66
N ILE A 450 -15.90 18.41 -2.75
CA ILE A 450 -16.35 19.63 -3.43
C ILE A 450 -17.62 20.12 -2.76
N LYS A 451 -17.60 21.34 -2.23
CA LYS A 451 -18.75 21.98 -1.59
C LYS A 451 -19.43 22.91 -2.59
N SER A 452 -20.47 22.43 -3.28
CA SER A 452 -21.17 23.17 -4.35
C SER A 452 -22.61 23.40 -3.97
N SER A 453 -23.03 24.65 -3.80
CA SER A 453 -24.44 25.03 -3.47
C SER A 453 -25.04 24.23 -2.30
N GLY A 454 -24.24 23.96 -1.26
CA GLY A 454 -24.66 23.16 -0.10
C GLY A 454 -24.48 21.64 -0.25
N TYR A 455 -24.29 21.16 -1.47
CA TYR A 455 -23.99 19.73 -1.70
C TYR A 455 -22.53 19.40 -1.40
N ARG A 456 -22.29 18.21 -0.86
CA ARG A 456 -20.96 17.61 -0.69
C ARG A 456 -20.79 16.57 -1.79
N ILE A 457 -19.94 16.85 -2.78
CA ILE A 457 -19.72 16.00 -3.95
C ILE A 457 -18.36 15.32 -3.80
N GLY A 458 -18.37 14.00 -3.79
CA GLY A 458 -17.14 13.20 -3.79
C GLY A 458 -16.50 13.21 -5.18
N PRO A 459 -15.19 13.54 -5.29
CA PRO A 459 -14.53 13.48 -6.58
C PRO A 459 -14.62 12.12 -7.25
N PHE A 460 -14.51 11.05 -6.48
CA PHE A 460 -14.45 9.69 -7.02
C PHE A 460 -15.73 9.25 -7.73
N GLU A 461 -16.91 9.62 -7.22
CA GLU A 461 -18.18 9.26 -7.87
C GLU A 461 -18.35 9.93 -9.24
N VAL A 462 -17.83 11.16 -9.38
CA VAL A 462 -17.83 11.87 -10.67
C VAL A 462 -16.76 11.27 -11.60
N GLU A 463 -15.57 10.94 -11.08
CA GLU A 463 -14.52 10.24 -11.84
C GLU A 463 -15.01 8.88 -12.34
N SER A 464 -15.75 8.12 -11.52
CA SER A 464 -16.35 6.86 -11.93
C SER A 464 -17.34 7.03 -13.08
N ALA A 465 -18.20 8.04 -13.00
CA ALA A 465 -19.14 8.37 -14.09
C ALA A 465 -18.41 8.79 -15.37
N LEU A 466 -17.39 9.64 -15.27
CA LEU A 466 -16.54 10.04 -16.41
C LEU A 466 -15.85 8.85 -17.09
N MET A 467 -15.34 7.92 -16.31
CA MET A 467 -14.64 6.73 -16.83
C MET A 467 -15.53 5.75 -17.58
N THR A 468 -16.87 5.87 -17.49
CA THR A 468 -17.79 5.09 -18.33
C THR A 468 -17.94 5.65 -19.74
N HIS A 469 -17.43 6.84 -20.02
CA HIS A 469 -17.44 7.45 -21.33
C HIS A 469 -16.27 6.95 -22.17
N HIS A 470 -16.54 6.48 -23.41
CA HIS A 470 -15.56 5.82 -24.29
C HIS A 470 -14.35 6.69 -24.66
N ALA A 471 -14.51 8.02 -24.65
CA ALA A 471 -13.40 8.96 -24.93
C ALA A 471 -12.46 9.19 -23.73
N VAL A 472 -12.81 8.75 -22.52
CA VAL A 472 -12.04 9.03 -21.29
C VAL A 472 -11.13 7.85 -20.94
N ILE A 473 -9.82 8.09 -20.88
CA ILE A 473 -8.84 7.10 -20.41
C ILE A 473 -8.56 7.25 -18.92
N GLU A 474 -8.36 8.49 -18.47
CA GLU A 474 -8.06 8.82 -17.09
C GLU A 474 -8.60 10.21 -16.79
N CYS A 475 -9.03 10.47 -15.58
CA CYS A 475 -9.52 11.77 -15.18
C CYS A 475 -9.23 12.06 -13.71
N ALA A 476 -9.24 13.35 -13.38
CA ALA A 476 -9.19 13.86 -12.03
C ALA A 476 -10.30 14.88 -11.83
N VAL A 477 -11.03 14.78 -10.75
CA VAL A 477 -12.10 15.72 -10.40
C VAL A 477 -11.69 16.55 -9.18
N THR A 478 -11.87 17.87 -9.29
CA THR A 478 -11.55 18.84 -8.24
C THR A 478 -12.62 19.92 -8.16
N GLY A 479 -12.68 20.63 -7.02
CA GLY A 479 -13.45 21.85 -6.90
C GLY A 479 -12.70 23.04 -7.53
N ALA A 480 -13.38 23.80 -8.37
CA ALA A 480 -12.94 25.12 -8.82
C ALA A 480 -13.76 26.21 -8.09
N PRO A 481 -13.16 27.35 -7.71
CA PRO A 481 -13.91 28.45 -7.08
C PRO A 481 -15.05 28.96 -7.95
N ASP A 482 -16.18 29.32 -7.33
CA ASP A 482 -17.35 29.92 -7.99
C ASP A 482 -18.00 30.90 -7.02
N GLU A 483 -18.28 32.13 -7.47
CA GLU A 483 -18.79 33.22 -6.63
C GLU A 483 -20.20 32.93 -6.06
N ILE A 484 -21.03 32.18 -6.79
CA ILE A 484 -22.40 31.89 -6.40
C ILE A 484 -22.52 30.59 -5.61
N ARG A 485 -21.74 29.56 -6.03
CA ARG A 485 -21.85 28.19 -5.50
C ARG A 485 -20.78 27.81 -4.49
N GLY A 486 -19.83 28.73 -4.23
CA GLY A 486 -18.63 28.46 -3.46
C GLY A 486 -17.62 27.66 -4.28
N GLN A 487 -18.02 26.49 -4.75
CA GLN A 487 -17.22 25.67 -5.69
C GLN A 487 -18.12 25.07 -6.78
N ILE A 488 -17.52 24.78 -7.93
CA ILE A 488 -18.11 23.97 -9.00
C ILE A 488 -17.20 22.79 -9.32
N VAL A 489 -17.79 21.73 -9.86
CA VAL A 489 -17.07 20.53 -10.26
C VAL A 489 -16.26 20.82 -11.51
N LYS A 490 -14.94 20.58 -11.46
CA LYS A 490 -14.00 20.61 -12.59
C LYS A 490 -13.48 19.20 -12.85
N ALA A 491 -13.54 18.76 -14.11
CA ALA A 491 -12.93 17.53 -14.58
C ALA A 491 -11.71 17.85 -15.44
N THR A 492 -10.57 17.28 -15.09
CA THR A 492 -9.33 17.31 -15.90
C THR A 492 -9.14 15.92 -16.48
N ILE A 493 -9.15 15.79 -17.82
CA ILE A 493 -9.37 14.53 -18.53
C ILE A 493 -8.25 14.25 -19.51
N ILE A 494 -7.73 13.00 -19.50
CA ILE A 494 -6.89 12.45 -20.56
C ILE A 494 -7.79 11.67 -21.51
N LEU A 495 -7.82 12.11 -22.77
CA LEU A 495 -8.62 11.49 -23.83
C LEU A 495 -7.94 10.26 -24.47
N ALA A 496 -8.73 9.34 -24.96
CA ALA A 496 -8.31 8.31 -25.87
C ALA A 496 -7.69 8.92 -27.14
N PRO A 497 -6.71 8.25 -27.78
CA PRO A 497 -5.98 8.83 -28.92
C PRO A 497 -6.88 9.35 -30.03
N ASP A 498 -7.97 8.61 -30.35
CA ASP A 498 -8.90 8.94 -31.43
C ASP A 498 -9.74 10.20 -31.17
N TYR A 499 -9.77 10.71 -29.91
CA TYR A 499 -10.53 11.87 -29.48
C TYR A 499 -9.67 13.11 -29.21
N ARG A 500 -8.37 13.03 -29.45
CA ARG A 500 -7.44 14.13 -29.23
C ARG A 500 -7.39 15.11 -30.39
N PRO A 501 -7.26 16.40 -30.10
CA PRO A 501 -6.99 17.05 -28.82
C PRO A 501 -8.24 17.33 -27.96
N GLY A 502 -9.43 16.92 -28.40
CA GLY A 502 -10.71 17.23 -27.79
C GLY A 502 -11.33 18.51 -28.40
N SER A 503 -12.63 18.69 -28.12
CA SER A 503 -13.38 19.85 -28.59
C SER A 503 -14.42 20.30 -27.55
N GLU A 504 -15.01 21.49 -27.74
CA GLU A 504 -16.10 21.97 -26.89
C GLU A 504 -17.36 21.06 -27.00
N GLU A 505 -17.60 20.50 -28.18
CA GLU A 505 -18.69 19.56 -28.43
C GLU A 505 -18.49 18.28 -27.61
N LEU A 506 -17.28 17.72 -27.63
CA LEU A 506 -16.92 16.54 -26.81
C LEU A 506 -17.03 16.85 -25.32
N ALA A 507 -16.62 18.05 -24.87
CA ALA A 507 -16.78 18.45 -23.48
C ALA A 507 -18.26 18.46 -23.06
N LYS A 508 -19.16 18.98 -23.92
CA LYS A 508 -20.61 18.97 -23.69
C LYS A 508 -21.18 17.55 -23.69
N GLU A 509 -20.74 16.69 -24.61
CA GLU A 509 -21.14 15.28 -24.66
C GLU A 509 -20.77 14.57 -23.34
N ILE A 510 -19.55 14.76 -22.86
CA ILE A 510 -19.09 14.20 -21.58
C ILE A 510 -19.91 14.75 -20.40
N GLN A 511 -20.20 16.05 -20.38
CA GLN A 511 -21.05 16.66 -19.35
C GLN A 511 -22.46 16.06 -19.33
N GLU A 512 -23.10 15.89 -20.49
CA GLU A 512 -24.43 15.27 -20.60
C GLU A 512 -24.38 13.78 -20.21
N HIS A 513 -23.32 13.06 -20.61
CA HIS A 513 -23.12 11.68 -20.17
C HIS A 513 -23.11 11.58 -18.64
N VAL A 514 -22.31 12.41 -17.95
CA VAL A 514 -22.26 12.39 -16.48
C VAL A 514 -23.61 12.71 -15.86
N LYS A 515 -24.42 13.63 -16.42
CA LYS A 515 -25.78 13.92 -15.95
C LYS A 515 -26.72 12.72 -16.07
N THR A 516 -26.50 11.82 -17.03
CA THR A 516 -27.35 10.65 -17.22
C THR A 516 -26.98 9.48 -16.33
N VAL A 517 -25.71 9.36 -15.95
CA VAL A 517 -25.21 8.22 -15.15
C VAL A 517 -25.08 8.52 -13.65
N THR A 518 -25.19 9.81 -13.25
CA THR A 518 -25.19 10.23 -11.84
C THR A 518 -26.16 11.37 -11.60
N ALA A 519 -26.27 11.85 -10.35
CA ALA A 519 -27.19 12.97 -10.04
C ALA A 519 -26.78 14.24 -10.79
N PRO A 520 -27.76 14.97 -11.41
CA PRO A 520 -27.47 16.11 -12.28
C PRO A 520 -26.61 17.22 -11.66
N TYR A 521 -26.68 17.42 -10.34
CA TYR A 521 -25.87 18.45 -9.66
C TYR A 521 -24.36 18.10 -9.59
N LYS A 522 -23.99 16.86 -9.87
CA LYS A 522 -22.61 16.35 -9.81
C LYS A 522 -21.82 16.53 -11.10
N TYR A 523 -22.47 16.87 -12.23
CA TYR A 523 -21.77 16.97 -13.51
C TYR A 523 -20.67 18.05 -13.48
N PRO A 524 -19.54 17.82 -14.15
CA PRO A 524 -18.47 18.81 -14.22
C PRO A 524 -18.89 20.02 -15.05
N ARG A 525 -18.87 21.20 -14.44
CA ARG A 525 -19.16 22.46 -15.15
C ARG A 525 -17.98 22.97 -15.95
N ILE A 526 -16.78 22.56 -15.55
CA ILE A 526 -15.54 22.81 -16.28
C ILE A 526 -14.98 21.47 -16.70
N VAL A 527 -14.67 21.33 -17.98
CA VAL A 527 -13.95 20.18 -18.55
C VAL A 527 -12.67 20.71 -19.20
N GLU A 528 -11.54 20.18 -18.78
CA GLU A 528 -10.22 20.50 -19.29
C GLU A 528 -9.57 19.22 -19.85
N PHE A 529 -9.11 19.26 -21.09
CA PHE A 529 -8.37 18.16 -21.71
C PHE A 529 -6.87 18.37 -21.55
N VAL A 530 -6.18 17.33 -21.07
CA VAL A 530 -4.74 17.35 -20.82
C VAL A 530 -4.06 16.12 -21.40
N THR A 531 -2.77 16.22 -21.59
CA THR A 531 -1.95 15.07 -22.03
C THR A 531 -1.49 14.21 -20.87
N GLU A 532 -1.40 14.79 -19.67
CA GLU A 532 -0.98 14.10 -18.46
C GLU A 532 -1.64 14.70 -17.20
N LEU A 533 -1.80 13.90 -16.16
CA LEU A 533 -2.24 14.34 -14.84
C LEU A 533 -1.04 14.36 -13.88
N PRO A 534 -0.94 15.38 -13.00
CA PRO A 534 0.10 15.41 -11.98
C PRO A 534 -0.09 14.25 -11.00
N LYS A 535 0.97 13.47 -10.78
CA LYS A 535 0.95 12.29 -9.93
C LYS A 535 2.01 12.38 -8.84
N THR A 536 1.73 11.75 -7.72
CA THR A 536 2.74 11.47 -6.70
C THR A 536 3.74 10.44 -7.23
N ILE A 537 4.87 10.31 -6.56
CA ILE A 537 5.86 9.25 -6.84
C ILE A 537 5.21 7.85 -6.79
N SER A 538 4.12 7.68 -6.01
CA SER A 538 3.37 6.42 -5.93
C SER A 538 2.31 6.22 -7.03
N GLY A 539 2.20 7.17 -7.98
CA GLY A 539 1.22 7.13 -9.08
C GLY A 539 -0.16 7.69 -8.75
N LYS A 540 -0.41 8.15 -7.51
CA LYS A 540 -1.68 8.78 -7.12
C LYS A 540 -1.79 10.20 -7.66
N ILE A 541 -2.97 10.58 -8.12
CA ILE A 541 -3.26 11.92 -8.66
C ILE A 541 -3.09 12.98 -7.56
N ARG A 542 -2.35 14.05 -7.87
CA ARG A 542 -2.10 15.19 -6.98
C ARG A 542 -3.18 16.27 -7.19
N ARG A 543 -4.36 16.05 -6.61
CA ARG A 543 -5.50 16.99 -6.75
C ARG A 543 -5.18 18.39 -6.23
N VAL A 544 -4.33 18.52 -5.22
CA VAL A 544 -3.87 19.82 -4.71
C VAL A 544 -3.22 20.64 -5.82
N GLU A 545 -2.33 20.04 -6.61
CA GLU A 545 -1.63 20.72 -7.72
C GLU A 545 -2.62 21.14 -8.83
N ILE A 546 -3.61 20.29 -9.14
CA ILE A 546 -4.67 20.64 -10.10
C ILE A 546 -5.50 21.83 -9.60
N ARG A 547 -5.82 21.87 -8.30
CA ARG A 547 -6.55 23.00 -7.68
C ARG A 547 -5.74 24.29 -7.71
N GLU A 548 -4.45 24.24 -7.44
CA GLU A 548 -3.56 25.41 -7.48
C GLU A 548 -3.47 25.99 -8.88
N ARG A 549 -3.24 25.18 -9.90
CA ARG A 549 -3.24 25.61 -11.31
C ARG A 549 -4.57 26.27 -11.71
N SER A 550 -5.70 25.79 -11.17
CA SER A 550 -7.02 26.36 -11.45
C SER A 550 -7.24 27.74 -10.80
N LYS A 551 -6.63 28.01 -9.65
CA LYS A 551 -6.65 29.34 -9.02
C LYS A 551 -5.87 30.37 -9.83
N ASP A 552 -4.69 29.99 -10.34
CA ASP A 552 -3.84 30.87 -11.13
C ASP A 552 -4.45 31.23 -12.49
N GLN A 553 -5.28 30.36 -13.06
CA GLN A 553 -6.02 30.62 -14.32
C GLN A 553 -7.19 31.60 -14.15
N ASN A 554 -7.79 31.68 -12.96
CA ASN A 554 -8.88 32.62 -12.66
C ASN A 554 -8.40 34.04 -12.28
N ILE A 555 -7.08 34.27 -12.17
CA ILE A 555 -6.45 35.58 -11.90
C ILE A 555 -6.09 36.31 -13.23
N LYS A 556 -6.28 35.68 -14.38
CA LYS A 556 -6.12 36.27 -15.72
C LYS A 556 -7.47 36.44 -16.39
#